data_7f0f14cc1f4d8af947d72277541c0c37
#
_entry.id   7f0f14cc1f4d8af947d72277541c0c37
#
_cell.length_a   1.000
_cell.length_b   1.000
_cell.length_c   1.000
_cell.angle_alpha   90.00
_cell.angle_beta   90.00
_cell.angle_gamma   90.00
#
_symmetry.space_group_name_H-M   'P 1'
#
loop_
_entity.id
_entity.type
_entity.pdbx_description
1 polymer ?
#
loop_
_entity_poly.entity_id
_entity_poly.type
_entity_poly.pdbx_seq_one_letter_code
_entity_poly.pdbx_strand_id
1 'polypeptide(L)'
;MHYLDYREDRIHGTADFPFAFYHIEEGHPLYEMPFHWHREVEIIRILAGTFSCCLDDETILLKTGDILFVNPGVIHSGTPSSCVYECAVFDPSALLMQAGSCREPIRLLTDPGTRIRPLFPPDHPAAKPIRQLFSCAQKEFPGQELFLLGALFELFGVLYSEHCYEIPKKPGEHDVGRIQALKPVLEFIDRFYMKP
;
A
#
# COMPACT_ATOMS: atom_id res chain seq x y z
N MET A 1 17.85 -12.80 10.72
CA MET A 1 16.81 -11.79 10.94
C MET A 1 15.49 -12.42 10.49
N HIS A 2 14.50 -12.43 11.34
CA HIS A 2 13.23 -13.12 11.05
C HIS A 2 12.26 -12.12 10.40
N TYR A 3 11.50 -12.52 9.39
CA TYR A 3 10.50 -11.68 8.70
C TYR A 3 9.53 -11.00 9.68
N LEU A 4 9.13 -11.71 10.74
CA LEU A 4 8.24 -11.20 11.78
C LEU A 4 8.81 -10.02 12.58
N ASP A 5 10.16 -9.88 12.64
CA ASP A 5 10.83 -8.78 13.34
C ASP A 5 10.56 -7.42 12.69
N TYR A 6 10.12 -7.41 11.43
CA TYR A 6 9.82 -6.20 10.65
C TYR A 6 8.32 -5.86 10.59
N ARG A 7 7.47 -6.60 11.27
CA ARG A 7 6.03 -6.29 11.27
C ARG A 7 5.77 -4.98 11.98
N GLU A 8 5.07 -4.08 11.30
CA GLU A 8 4.60 -2.85 11.94
C GLU A 8 3.39 -3.16 12.85
N ASP A 9 3.47 -2.70 14.11
CA ASP A 9 2.37 -2.86 15.10
C ASP A 9 1.40 -1.66 15.11
N ARG A 10 1.55 -0.71 14.18
CA ARG A 10 0.69 0.46 14.10
C ARG A 10 -0.67 0.11 13.51
N ILE A 11 -1.72 0.71 14.10
CA ILE A 11 -3.07 0.66 13.55
C ILE A 11 -3.26 1.88 12.63
N HIS A 12 -3.64 1.64 11.37
CA HIS A 12 -3.90 2.67 10.38
C HIS A 12 -5.40 2.94 10.26
N GLY A 13 -5.82 4.15 10.69
CA GLY A 13 -7.24 4.53 10.73
C GLY A 13 -8.01 3.95 11.91
N THR A 14 -9.27 3.69 11.70
CA THR A 14 -10.18 3.11 12.70
C THR A 14 -10.70 1.75 12.27
N ALA A 15 -11.34 1.00 13.19
CA ALA A 15 -11.95 -0.29 12.85
C ALA A 15 -13.07 -0.15 11.78
N ASP A 16 -13.79 0.97 11.80
CA ASP A 16 -14.91 1.24 10.88
C ASP A 16 -14.41 1.86 9.55
N PHE A 17 -13.27 2.56 9.59
CA PHE A 17 -12.66 3.18 8.43
C PHE A 17 -11.12 3.01 8.49
N PRO A 18 -10.58 1.86 8.04
CA PRO A 18 -9.16 1.56 8.06
C PRO A 18 -8.42 2.29 6.93
N PHE A 19 -8.26 3.58 7.11
CA PHE A 19 -7.56 4.51 6.22
C PHE A 19 -6.77 5.52 7.05
N ALA A 20 -5.49 5.67 6.78
CA ALA A 20 -4.63 6.68 7.38
C ALA A 20 -3.88 7.46 6.31
N PHE A 21 -3.67 8.75 6.57
CA PHE A 21 -2.93 9.65 5.70
C PHE A 21 -1.81 10.32 6.48
N TYR A 22 -0.65 10.43 5.83
CA TYR A 22 0.54 11.07 6.39
C TYR A 22 1.11 12.05 5.38
N HIS A 23 1.41 13.28 5.83
CA HIS A 23 2.21 14.25 5.10
C HIS A 23 3.54 14.38 5.82
N ILE A 24 4.63 14.10 5.12
CA ILE A 24 5.94 13.91 5.72
C ILE A 24 6.96 14.81 5.03
N GLU A 25 7.63 15.62 5.83
CA GLU A 25 8.69 16.53 5.42
C GLU A 25 9.89 16.42 6.38
N GLU A 26 10.97 17.08 6.06
CA GLU A 26 12.18 17.08 6.89
C GLU A 26 11.88 17.53 8.33
N GLY A 27 12.38 16.75 9.30
CA GLY A 27 12.07 16.94 10.72
C GLY A 27 10.86 16.17 11.24
N HIS A 28 10.05 15.55 10.37
CA HIS A 28 8.98 14.65 10.80
C HIS A 28 9.55 13.37 11.44
N PRO A 29 8.99 12.83 12.55
CA PRO A 29 9.50 11.63 13.20
C PRO A 29 9.55 10.39 12.31
N LEU A 30 8.73 10.34 11.26
CA LEU A 30 8.68 9.26 10.28
C LEU A 30 9.39 9.62 8.98
N TYR A 31 10.28 10.62 8.98
CA TYR A 31 10.94 11.09 7.76
C TYR A 31 11.73 9.98 7.08
N GLU A 32 12.57 9.28 7.84
CA GLU A 32 13.19 8.03 7.40
C GLU A 32 12.25 6.86 7.70
N MET A 33 12.00 6.05 6.69
CA MET A 33 11.14 4.88 6.81
C MET A 33 12.00 3.63 7.04
N PRO A 34 12.04 3.07 8.27
CA PRO A 34 12.79 1.85 8.53
C PRO A 34 12.19 0.66 7.80
N PHE A 35 12.94 -0.44 7.70
CA PHE A 35 12.40 -1.70 7.16
C PHE A 35 11.22 -2.18 7.99
N HIS A 36 10.07 -2.31 7.33
CA HIS A 36 8.85 -2.84 7.94
C HIS A 36 7.94 -3.46 6.87
N TRP A 37 6.90 -4.13 7.32
CA TRP A 37 5.78 -4.59 6.49
C TRP A 37 4.48 -4.54 7.27
N HIS A 38 3.37 -4.39 6.56
CA HIS A 38 2.00 -4.40 7.09
C HIS A 38 1.05 -5.10 6.11
N ARG A 39 -0.20 -5.31 6.53
CA ARG A 39 -1.21 -6.03 5.73
C ARG A 39 -1.98 -5.11 4.79
N GLU A 40 -1.93 -3.85 5.04
CA GLU A 40 -2.60 -2.82 4.28
C GLU A 40 -1.86 -2.56 2.96
N VAL A 41 -2.55 -1.91 2.04
CA VAL A 41 -1.94 -1.25 0.89
C VAL A 41 -1.36 0.08 1.36
N GLU A 42 -0.17 0.44 0.90
CA GLU A 42 0.36 1.79 1.02
C GLU A 42 0.58 2.41 -0.35
N ILE A 43 0.20 3.68 -0.49
CA ILE A 43 0.53 4.49 -1.66
C ILE A 43 1.39 5.66 -1.20
N ILE A 44 2.58 5.80 -1.80
CA ILE A 44 3.51 6.88 -1.53
C ILE A 44 3.54 7.82 -2.74
N ARG A 45 3.39 9.12 -2.52
CA ARG A 45 3.49 10.16 -3.54
C ARG A 45 4.61 11.14 -3.21
N ILE A 46 5.51 11.39 -4.15
CA ILE A 46 6.61 12.33 -3.96
C ILE A 46 6.17 13.72 -4.42
N LEU A 47 6.22 14.69 -3.49
CA LEU A 47 5.87 16.10 -3.76
C LEU A 47 7.09 16.95 -4.12
N ALA A 48 8.25 16.66 -3.50
CA ALA A 48 9.51 17.33 -3.76
C ALA A 48 10.70 16.42 -3.45
N GLY A 49 11.85 16.68 -4.07
CA GLY A 49 13.08 15.92 -3.83
C GLY A 49 13.09 14.52 -4.41
N THR A 50 13.79 13.62 -3.76
CA THR A 50 13.93 12.21 -4.16
C THR A 50 13.76 11.28 -2.97
N PHE A 51 13.29 10.06 -3.24
CA PHE A 51 13.05 9.05 -2.23
C PHE A 51 13.56 7.69 -2.75
N SER A 52 14.55 7.14 -2.09
CA SER A 52 15.06 5.80 -2.40
C SER A 52 14.26 4.78 -1.60
N CYS A 53 13.39 4.01 -2.27
CA CYS A 53 12.58 2.98 -1.65
C CYS A 53 13.11 1.60 -1.96
N CYS A 54 13.28 0.76 -0.94
CA CYS A 54 13.56 -0.65 -1.09
C CYS A 54 12.24 -1.43 -0.94
N LEU A 55 11.92 -2.27 -1.92
CA LEU A 55 10.79 -3.20 -1.89
C LEU A 55 11.31 -4.62 -1.97
N ASP A 56 11.21 -5.39 -0.88
CA ASP A 56 11.88 -6.70 -0.73
C ASP A 56 13.39 -6.54 -1.07
N ASP A 57 13.83 -7.02 -2.25
CA ASP A 57 15.24 -6.96 -2.68
C ASP A 57 15.51 -5.90 -3.77
N GLU A 58 14.48 -5.14 -4.19
CA GLU A 58 14.60 -4.15 -5.26
C GLU A 58 14.63 -2.73 -4.69
N THR A 59 15.56 -1.91 -5.19
CA THR A 59 15.61 -0.48 -4.84
C THR A 59 15.11 0.36 -6.00
N ILE A 60 14.10 1.19 -5.74
CA ILE A 60 13.48 2.11 -6.68
C ILE A 60 13.80 3.54 -6.26
N LEU A 61 14.37 4.34 -7.14
CA LEU A 61 14.56 5.77 -6.92
C LEU A 61 13.36 6.54 -7.46
N LEU A 62 12.59 7.12 -6.56
CA LEU A 62 11.43 7.94 -6.86
C LEU A 62 11.83 9.42 -6.93
N LYS A 63 11.18 10.17 -7.82
CA LYS A 63 11.34 11.62 -8.02
C LYS A 63 10.02 12.33 -7.83
N THR A 64 10.07 13.64 -7.75
CA THR A 64 8.88 14.50 -7.70
C THR A 64 7.86 14.11 -8.77
N GLY A 65 6.64 13.83 -8.33
CA GLY A 65 5.51 13.41 -9.16
C GLY A 65 5.32 11.90 -9.28
N ASP A 66 6.33 11.10 -8.96
CA ASP A 66 6.20 9.63 -8.97
C ASP A 66 5.30 9.16 -7.84
N ILE A 67 4.63 8.04 -8.11
CA ILE A 67 3.74 7.36 -7.17
C ILE A 67 4.19 5.91 -7.06
N LEU A 68 4.39 5.46 -5.82
CA LEU A 68 4.71 4.07 -5.50
C LEU A 68 3.49 3.40 -4.86
N PHE A 69 3.18 2.20 -5.31
CA PHE A 69 2.17 1.32 -4.73
C PHE A 69 2.88 0.16 -4.02
N VAL A 70 2.77 0.10 -2.71
CA VAL A 70 3.31 -0.99 -1.90
C VAL A 70 2.21 -2.01 -1.68
N ASN A 71 2.44 -3.23 -2.18
CA ASN A 71 1.49 -4.33 -2.01
C ASN A 71 1.49 -4.85 -0.55
N PRO A 72 0.35 -5.36 -0.07
CA PRO A 72 0.26 -5.97 1.25
C PRO A 72 1.37 -6.99 1.51
N GLY A 73 2.01 -6.86 2.65
CA GLY A 73 3.03 -7.78 3.12
C GLY A 73 4.39 -7.71 2.42
N VAL A 74 4.64 -6.74 1.58
CA VAL A 74 5.98 -6.47 1.03
C VAL A 74 6.82 -5.80 2.12
N ILE A 75 8.04 -6.29 2.37
CA ILE A 75 9.00 -5.60 3.23
C ILE A 75 9.48 -4.37 2.47
N HIS A 76 9.37 -3.21 3.09
CA HIS A 76 9.80 -1.98 2.46
C HIS A 76 10.48 -1.03 3.44
N SER A 77 11.28 -0.13 2.90
CA SER A 77 11.94 0.95 3.61
C SER A 77 12.15 2.13 2.70
N GLY A 78 12.44 3.31 3.26
CA GLY A 78 12.63 4.50 2.46
C GLY A 78 13.64 5.47 3.05
N THR A 79 14.52 5.98 2.18
CA THR A 79 15.49 7.01 2.52
C THR A 79 15.21 8.26 1.67
N PRO A 80 14.64 9.31 2.28
CA PRO A 80 14.38 10.58 1.61
C PRO A 80 15.65 11.41 1.44
N SER A 81 15.68 12.24 0.41
CA SER A 81 16.73 13.24 0.20
C SER A 81 16.12 14.57 -0.22
N SER A 82 16.14 15.56 0.69
CA SER A 82 15.42 16.83 0.57
C SER A 82 13.99 16.62 0.06
N CYS A 83 13.31 15.62 0.63
CA CYS A 83 12.07 15.08 0.10
C CYS A 83 10.88 15.56 0.93
N VAL A 84 9.79 15.85 0.23
CA VAL A 84 8.45 15.96 0.81
C VAL A 84 7.60 14.89 0.16
N TYR A 85 6.98 14.04 0.96
CA TYR A 85 6.15 12.95 0.45
C TYR A 85 4.90 12.74 1.30
N GLU A 86 3.95 12.06 0.73
CA GLU A 86 2.70 11.69 1.37
C GLU A 86 2.48 10.20 1.27
N CYS A 87 1.89 9.62 2.32
CA CYS A 87 1.50 8.22 2.35
C CYS A 87 0.01 8.10 2.65
N ALA A 88 -0.66 7.18 1.95
CA ALA A 88 -1.99 6.70 2.29
C ALA A 88 -1.91 5.20 2.56
N VAL A 89 -2.26 4.77 3.76
CA VAL A 89 -2.25 3.37 4.20
C VAL A 89 -3.69 2.93 4.48
N PHE A 90 -4.15 1.87 3.83
CA PHE A 90 -5.56 1.46 3.92
C PHE A 90 -5.78 -0.02 3.61
N ASP A 91 -6.89 -0.57 4.15
CA ASP A 91 -7.37 -1.92 3.82
C ASP A 91 -8.45 -1.85 2.73
N PRO A 92 -8.11 -2.14 1.46
CA PRO A 92 -9.08 -2.09 0.37
C PRO A 92 -10.18 -3.15 0.48
N SER A 93 -9.90 -4.29 1.12
CA SER A 93 -10.90 -5.33 1.32
C SER A 93 -12.00 -4.87 2.28
N ALA A 94 -11.62 -4.23 3.39
CA ALA A 94 -12.58 -3.68 4.33
C ALA A 94 -13.39 -2.52 3.73
N LEU A 95 -12.73 -1.64 2.97
CA LEU A 95 -13.36 -0.42 2.43
C LEU A 95 -14.24 -0.67 1.19
N LEU A 96 -13.88 -1.60 0.29
CA LEU A 96 -14.47 -1.68 -1.04
C LEU A 96 -15.32 -2.94 -1.29
N MET A 97 -15.15 -4.03 -0.52
CA MET A 97 -15.83 -5.31 -0.76
C MET A 97 -17.35 -5.29 -0.60
N GLN A 98 -17.90 -4.23 -0.04
CA GLN A 98 -19.35 -4.07 0.16
C GLN A 98 -20.11 -3.75 -1.14
N ALA A 99 -19.43 -3.30 -2.20
CA ALA A 99 -20.03 -2.98 -3.49
C ALA A 99 -20.25 -4.26 -4.32
N GLY A 100 -21.45 -4.83 -4.26
CA GLY A 100 -21.79 -6.14 -4.81
C GLY A 100 -21.42 -6.36 -6.29
N SER A 101 -21.66 -5.38 -7.17
CA SER A 101 -21.34 -5.46 -8.62
C SER A 101 -19.85 -5.35 -8.93
N CYS A 102 -19.05 -4.76 -8.03
CA CYS A 102 -17.60 -4.58 -8.19
C CYS A 102 -16.79 -5.65 -7.43
N ARG A 103 -17.45 -6.60 -6.78
CA ARG A 103 -16.83 -7.58 -5.89
C ARG A 103 -15.73 -8.39 -6.58
N GLU A 104 -15.96 -8.91 -7.77
CA GLU A 104 -14.98 -9.75 -8.46
C GLU A 104 -13.69 -9.01 -8.84
N PRO A 105 -13.74 -7.82 -9.48
CA PRO A 105 -12.53 -7.02 -9.71
C PRO A 105 -11.77 -6.66 -8.43
N ILE A 106 -12.48 -6.26 -7.38
CA ILE A 106 -11.86 -5.91 -6.10
C ILE A 106 -11.20 -7.15 -5.48
N ARG A 107 -11.91 -8.30 -5.42
CA ARG A 107 -11.38 -9.55 -4.92
C ARG A 107 -10.12 -9.98 -5.65
N LEU A 108 -10.09 -9.83 -6.98
CA LEU A 108 -8.93 -10.16 -7.78
C LEU A 108 -7.73 -9.27 -7.42
N LEU A 109 -7.94 -7.95 -7.34
CA LEU A 109 -6.86 -6.99 -7.05
C LEU A 109 -6.39 -7.03 -5.60
N THR A 110 -7.22 -7.55 -4.68
CA THR A 110 -6.87 -7.71 -3.24
C THR A 110 -6.48 -9.13 -2.87
N ASP A 111 -6.45 -10.05 -3.84
CA ASP A 111 -6.00 -11.42 -3.62
C ASP A 111 -4.52 -11.43 -3.21
N PRO A 112 -4.13 -12.16 -2.16
CA PRO A 112 -2.73 -12.22 -1.72
C PRO A 112 -1.75 -12.71 -2.78
N GLY A 113 -2.23 -13.43 -3.80
CA GLY A 113 -1.43 -13.87 -4.95
C GLY A 113 -1.31 -12.83 -6.05
N THR A 114 -2.13 -11.79 -6.07
CA THR A 114 -2.07 -10.72 -7.07
C THR A 114 -1.03 -9.67 -6.65
N ARG A 115 -0.29 -9.15 -7.63
CA ARG A 115 0.67 -8.07 -7.44
C ARG A 115 0.29 -6.89 -8.30
N ILE A 116 0.01 -5.76 -7.67
CA ILE A 116 -0.12 -4.48 -8.37
C ILE A 116 1.27 -3.99 -8.74
N ARG A 117 1.40 -3.44 -9.95
CA ARG A 117 2.65 -2.81 -10.41
C ARG A 117 3.08 -1.72 -9.44
N PRO A 118 4.34 -1.69 -8.99
CA PRO A 118 4.73 -0.79 -7.91
C PRO A 118 4.85 0.69 -8.33
N LEU A 119 5.26 1.00 -9.56
CA LEU A 119 5.56 2.36 -9.98
C LEU A 119 4.55 2.89 -10.98
N PHE A 120 4.01 4.09 -10.69
CA PHE A 120 3.13 4.85 -11.57
C PHE A 120 3.74 6.24 -11.82
N PRO A 121 4.11 6.57 -13.07
CA PRO A 121 4.57 7.91 -13.41
C PRO A 121 3.42 8.94 -13.35
N PRO A 122 3.72 10.25 -13.30
CA PRO A 122 2.72 11.30 -13.10
C PRO A 122 1.61 11.37 -14.16
N ASP A 123 1.88 10.92 -15.37
CA ASP A 123 0.98 10.88 -16.53
C ASP A 123 0.16 9.58 -16.63
N HIS A 124 0.44 8.58 -15.80
CA HIS A 124 -0.33 7.34 -15.79
C HIS A 124 -1.79 7.59 -15.37
N PRO A 125 -2.79 6.89 -15.97
CA PRO A 125 -4.20 7.06 -15.62
C PRO A 125 -4.51 6.90 -14.12
N ALA A 126 -3.81 6.01 -13.41
CA ALA A 126 -3.94 5.83 -11.96
C ALA A 126 -3.51 7.05 -11.13
N ALA A 127 -2.68 7.94 -11.68
CA ALA A 127 -2.22 9.12 -10.96
C ALA A 127 -3.36 10.12 -10.67
N LYS A 128 -4.40 10.18 -11.51
CA LYS A 128 -5.54 11.07 -11.30
C LYS A 128 -6.33 10.70 -10.03
N PRO A 129 -6.89 9.48 -9.88
CA PRO A 129 -7.62 9.09 -8.67
C PRO A 129 -6.73 9.10 -7.42
N ILE A 130 -5.44 8.80 -7.54
CA ILE A 130 -4.50 8.91 -6.42
C ILE A 130 -4.35 10.36 -5.98
N ARG A 131 -4.15 11.32 -6.88
CA ARG A 131 -4.12 12.75 -6.52
C ARG A 131 -5.40 13.22 -5.85
N GLN A 132 -6.56 12.73 -6.32
CA GLN A 132 -7.86 13.02 -5.72
C GLN A 132 -7.96 12.44 -4.31
N LEU A 133 -7.54 11.18 -4.12
CA LEU A 133 -7.48 10.53 -2.81
C LEU A 133 -6.68 11.36 -1.80
N PHE A 134 -5.45 11.74 -2.16
CA PHE A 134 -4.58 12.55 -1.30
C PHE A 134 -5.18 13.94 -1.02
N SER A 135 -5.74 14.59 -2.04
CA SER A 135 -6.39 15.90 -1.86
C SER A 135 -7.58 15.84 -0.90
N CYS A 136 -8.36 14.77 -0.93
CA CYS A 136 -9.47 14.55 0.01
C CYS A 136 -8.97 14.23 1.42
N ALA A 137 -7.83 13.53 1.54
CA ALA A 137 -7.27 13.12 2.83
C ALA A 137 -6.61 14.25 3.62
N GLN A 138 -6.17 15.33 2.96
CA GLN A 138 -5.46 16.45 3.59
C GLN A 138 -6.31 17.31 4.55
N LYS A 139 -7.63 17.27 4.43
CA LYS A 139 -8.54 18.16 5.18
C LYS A 139 -9.78 17.39 5.62
N GLU A 140 -10.18 17.61 6.86
CA GLU A 140 -11.45 17.10 7.37
C GLU A 140 -12.62 17.96 6.86
N PHE A 141 -13.66 17.32 6.33
CA PHE A 141 -14.91 17.94 5.91
C PHE A 141 -16.08 16.93 5.95
N PRO A 142 -17.34 17.39 6.06
CA PRO A 142 -18.48 16.48 6.06
C PRO A 142 -18.55 15.64 4.79
N GLY A 143 -18.63 14.31 4.93
CA GLY A 143 -18.68 13.37 3.82
C GLY A 143 -17.32 13.02 3.18
N GLN A 144 -16.22 13.39 3.82
CA GLN A 144 -14.86 13.07 3.36
C GLN A 144 -14.69 11.59 2.99
N GLU A 145 -15.20 10.68 3.82
CA GLU A 145 -15.11 9.24 3.59
C GLU A 145 -15.75 8.82 2.27
N LEU A 146 -16.85 9.46 1.86
CA LEU A 146 -17.49 9.18 0.57
C LEU A 146 -16.61 9.58 -0.61
N PHE A 147 -15.89 10.70 -0.50
CA PHE A 147 -14.94 11.13 -1.53
C PHE A 147 -13.71 10.24 -1.57
N LEU A 148 -13.20 9.81 -0.40
CA LEU A 148 -12.09 8.86 -0.30
C LEU A 148 -12.48 7.52 -0.94
N LEU A 149 -13.65 6.97 -0.61
CA LEU A 149 -14.18 5.75 -1.21
C LEU A 149 -14.37 5.91 -2.73
N GLY A 150 -14.92 7.03 -3.18
CA GLY A 150 -15.08 7.33 -4.62
C GLY A 150 -13.75 7.32 -5.36
N ALA A 151 -12.71 7.95 -4.80
CA ALA A 151 -11.36 7.95 -5.37
C ALA A 151 -10.72 6.56 -5.37
N LEU A 152 -10.94 5.76 -4.32
CA LEU A 152 -10.48 4.38 -4.25
C LEU A 152 -11.18 3.49 -5.29
N PHE A 153 -12.50 3.62 -5.47
CA PHE A 153 -13.22 2.90 -6.53
C PHE A 153 -12.72 3.28 -7.93
N GLU A 154 -12.47 4.58 -8.20
CA GLU A 154 -11.89 5.03 -9.47
C GLU A 154 -10.49 4.44 -9.65
N LEU A 155 -9.65 4.46 -8.62
CA LEU A 155 -8.31 3.88 -8.66
C LEU A 155 -8.34 2.38 -8.98
N PHE A 156 -9.13 1.60 -8.25
CA PHE A 156 -9.23 0.15 -8.47
C PHE A 156 -9.85 -0.17 -9.83
N GLY A 157 -10.77 0.66 -10.31
CA GLY A 157 -11.30 0.58 -11.67
C GLY A 157 -10.21 0.76 -12.73
N VAL A 158 -9.33 1.76 -12.57
CA VAL A 158 -8.19 2.00 -13.45
C VAL A 158 -7.18 0.85 -13.38
N LEU A 159 -6.80 0.42 -12.17
CA LEU A 159 -5.86 -0.71 -11.99
C LEU A 159 -6.35 -1.96 -12.71
N TYR A 160 -7.65 -2.23 -12.65
CA TYR A 160 -8.26 -3.38 -13.31
C TYR A 160 -8.32 -3.21 -14.83
N SER A 161 -8.81 -2.07 -15.34
CA SER A 161 -8.99 -1.82 -16.77
C SER A 161 -7.68 -1.70 -17.54
N GLU A 162 -6.65 -1.10 -16.93
CA GLU A 162 -5.33 -0.94 -17.52
C GLU A 162 -4.41 -2.17 -17.28
N HIS A 163 -4.94 -3.23 -16.64
CA HIS A 163 -4.17 -4.44 -16.32
C HIS A 163 -2.87 -4.12 -15.57
N CYS A 164 -2.95 -3.22 -14.57
CA CYS A 164 -1.82 -2.82 -13.73
C CYS A 164 -1.46 -3.87 -12.67
N TYR A 165 -1.73 -5.14 -12.93
CA TYR A 165 -1.52 -6.24 -11.99
C TYR A 165 -1.00 -7.49 -12.69
N GLU A 166 -0.34 -8.34 -11.92
CA GLU A 166 0.14 -9.65 -12.32
C GLU A 166 -0.42 -10.72 -11.40
N ILE A 167 -0.83 -11.84 -12.00
CA ILE A 167 -1.22 -13.05 -11.29
C ILE A 167 -0.13 -14.07 -11.54
N PRO A 168 0.65 -14.49 -10.54
CA PRO A 168 1.70 -15.48 -10.70
C PRO A 168 1.16 -16.78 -11.29
N LYS A 169 1.71 -17.22 -12.39
CA LYS A 169 1.19 -18.36 -13.17
C LYS A 169 1.33 -19.72 -12.49
N LYS A 170 2.10 -19.86 -11.42
CA LYS A 170 2.19 -21.07 -10.53
C LYS A 170 3.01 -20.75 -9.28
N PRO A 171 2.75 -21.42 -8.13
CA PRO A 171 3.70 -21.42 -7.02
C PRO A 171 4.93 -22.21 -7.47
N GLY A 172 6.03 -21.55 -7.74
CA GLY A 172 7.26 -22.23 -8.18
C GLY A 172 8.32 -21.33 -8.80
N GLU A 173 7.98 -20.16 -9.33
CA GLU A 173 8.98 -19.31 -9.99
C GLU A 173 9.50 -18.15 -9.16
N HIS A 174 8.85 -17.79 -8.03
CA HIS A 174 9.44 -16.93 -7.02
C HIS A 174 8.97 -17.36 -5.64
N ASP A 175 9.89 -17.68 -4.75
CA ASP A 175 9.67 -18.05 -3.35
C ASP A 175 8.90 -16.98 -2.54
N VAL A 176 8.85 -15.76 -3.02
CA VAL A 176 8.12 -14.62 -2.41
C VAL A 176 6.61 -14.94 -2.26
N GLY A 177 5.95 -15.53 -3.27
CA GLY A 177 4.54 -15.93 -3.16
C GLY A 177 4.30 -17.04 -2.14
N ARG A 178 5.27 -17.94 -1.94
CA ARG A 178 5.22 -18.99 -0.90
C ARG A 178 5.43 -18.41 0.49
N ILE A 179 6.38 -17.50 0.66
CA ILE A 179 6.61 -16.80 1.92
C ILE A 179 5.35 -16.03 2.32
N GLN A 180 4.68 -15.36 1.39
CA GLN A 180 3.45 -14.62 1.66
C GLN A 180 2.26 -15.52 1.97
N ALA A 181 2.12 -16.67 1.30
CA ALA A 181 1.11 -17.65 1.66
C ALA A 181 1.36 -18.30 3.04
N LEU A 182 2.62 -18.35 3.49
CA LEU A 182 3.01 -18.83 4.81
C LEU A 182 2.89 -17.76 5.90
N LYS A 183 2.85 -16.47 5.56
CA LYS A 183 2.72 -15.37 6.52
C LYS A 183 1.56 -15.54 7.50
N PRO A 184 0.31 -15.82 7.06
CA PRO A 184 -0.80 -16.06 7.98
C PRO A 184 -0.59 -17.26 8.90
N VAL A 185 0.07 -18.29 8.39
CA VAL A 185 0.39 -19.50 9.17
C VAL A 185 1.45 -19.21 10.23
N LEU A 186 2.49 -18.46 9.86
CA LEU A 186 3.55 -18.02 10.78
C LEU A 186 2.98 -17.09 11.86
N GLU A 187 2.09 -16.17 11.48
CA GLU A 187 1.40 -15.31 12.44
C GLU A 187 0.48 -16.07 13.39
N PHE A 188 -0.23 -17.09 12.87
CA PHE A 188 -1.06 -17.96 13.70
C PHE A 188 -0.20 -18.73 14.71
N ILE A 189 0.94 -19.29 14.27
CA ILE A 189 1.88 -20.00 15.14
C ILE A 189 2.44 -19.05 16.21
N ASP A 190 2.90 -17.86 15.84
CA ASP A 190 3.42 -16.85 16.78
C ASP A 190 2.37 -16.47 17.83
N ARG A 191 1.14 -16.22 17.37
CA ARG A 191 0.04 -15.80 18.25
C ARG A 191 -0.41 -16.86 19.26
N PHE A 192 -0.39 -18.14 18.88
CA PHE A 192 -0.97 -19.23 19.68
C PHE A 192 0.03 -20.20 20.30
N TYR A 193 1.27 -20.23 19.80
CA TYR A 193 2.27 -21.21 20.24
C TYR A 193 3.57 -20.62 20.79
N MET A 194 3.85 -19.33 20.55
CA MET A 194 5.11 -18.68 20.95
C MET A 194 4.98 -17.79 22.20
N LYS A 195 3.80 -17.69 22.81
CA LYS A 195 3.64 -17.01 24.11
C LYS A 195 3.58 -18.05 25.21
N PRO A 196 4.51 -17.97 26.24
CA PRO A 196 4.45 -18.82 27.43
C PRO A 196 3.21 -18.54 28.27
#